data_849d47d5b06f24dea612e62bf2eadfb8
#
_entry.id   849d47d5b06f24dea612e62bf2eadfb8
#
_cell.length_a   1.000
_cell.length_b   1.000
_cell.length_c   1.000
_cell.angle_alpha   90.00
_cell.angle_beta   90.00
_cell.angle_gamma   90.00
#
_symmetry.space_group_name_H-M   'P 1'
#
loop_
_entity.id
_entity.type
_entity.pdbx_description
1 polymer ?
#
loop_
_entity_poly.entity_id
_entity_poly.type
_entity_poly.pdbx_seq_one_letter_code
_entity_poly.pdbx_strand_id
1 'polypeptide(L)'
;MYENESFYAYIPFFTDYPYGVFITAKNHRNYLSDLTDGEKTDLAEILKIVTGAFDHIFDRPFPYMMVLHQNPVNSPEYDDVKDSFHFHIEFYTPLRGKNLIKYYASSESGAWAAANVAAVERTAAETRRAKLAYLADCGDPALSRDLLKKELLAEFARA
;
A
#
# COMPACT_ATOMS: atom_id res chain seq x y z
N MET A 1 -8.29 0.74 0.45
CA MET A 1 -7.73 2.02 0.02
C MET A 1 -7.97 2.26 -1.47
N TYR A 2 -7.45 1.43 -2.33
CA TYR A 2 -7.65 1.43 -3.79
C TYR A 2 -7.62 0.00 -4.33
N GLU A 3 -8.29 -0.24 -5.46
CA GLU A 3 -8.19 -1.48 -6.22
C GLU A 3 -8.34 -1.20 -7.72
N ASN A 4 -7.68 -2.00 -8.54
CA ASN A 4 -7.89 -2.08 -9.97
C ASN A 4 -8.23 -3.53 -10.38
N GLU A 5 -8.11 -3.85 -11.66
CA GLU A 5 -8.46 -5.18 -12.17
C GLU A 5 -7.65 -6.29 -11.49
N SER A 6 -6.35 -6.08 -11.30
CA SER A 6 -5.41 -7.13 -10.88
C SER A 6 -4.93 -7.05 -9.43
N PHE A 7 -5.08 -5.90 -8.73
CA PHE A 7 -4.49 -5.68 -7.41
C PHE A 7 -5.42 -5.01 -6.41
N TYR A 8 -5.17 -5.28 -5.12
CA TYR A 8 -5.70 -4.54 -3.98
C TYR A 8 -4.58 -3.74 -3.31
N ALA A 9 -4.86 -2.48 -2.94
CA ALA A 9 -4.03 -1.71 -2.01
C ALA A 9 -4.84 -1.41 -0.74
N TYR A 10 -4.33 -1.80 0.42
CA TYR A 10 -5.02 -1.66 1.70
C TYR A 10 -4.04 -1.44 2.85
N ILE A 11 -4.53 -0.93 3.97
CA ILE A 11 -3.79 -0.87 5.23
C ILE A 11 -4.33 -2.01 6.10
N PRO A 12 -3.54 -3.05 6.38
CA PRO A 12 -3.99 -4.16 7.19
C PRO A 12 -4.12 -3.74 8.66
N PHE A 13 -5.07 -4.33 9.39
CA PHE A 13 -5.28 -4.04 10.80
C PHE A 13 -4.07 -4.38 11.69
N PHE A 14 -3.22 -5.29 11.22
CA PHE A 14 -2.02 -5.75 11.91
C PHE A 14 -0.75 -4.98 11.52
N THR A 15 -0.85 -3.88 10.75
CA THR A 15 0.34 -3.15 10.31
C THR A 15 1.10 -2.55 11.49
N ASP A 16 2.41 -2.71 11.49
CA ASP A 16 3.33 -2.15 12.50
C ASP A 16 3.62 -0.66 12.26
N TYR A 17 3.29 -0.16 11.09
CA TYR A 17 3.61 1.20 10.67
C TYR A 17 2.35 2.04 10.45
N PRO A 18 2.29 3.28 10.99
CA PRO A 18 1.28 4.24 10.55
C PRO A 18 1.36 4.41 9.04
N TYR A 19 0.22 4.33 8.35
CA TYR A 19 0.13 4.39 6.88
C TYR A 19 0.86 3.26 6.14
N GLY A 20 1.16 2.14 6.79
CA GLY A 20 1.75 0.96 6.16
C GLY A 20 0.77 0.33 5.16
N VAL A 21 1.01 0.49 3.87
CA VAL A 21 0.15 -0.04 2.80
C VAL A 21 0.70 -1.37 2.30
N PHE A 22 -0.21 -2.31 2.08
CA PHE A 22 0.06 -3.56 1.37
C PHE A 22 -0.59 -3.51 0.00
N ILE A 23 0.12 -3.99 -1.03
CA ILE A 23 -0.44 -4.25 -2.36
C ILE A 23 -0.35 -5.75 -2.61
N THR A 24 -1.50 -6.39 -2.86
CA THR A 24 -1.58 -7.83 -3.15
C THR A 24 -2.22 -8.07 -4.50
N ALA A 25 -1.70 -9.06 -5.23
CA ALA A 25 -2.33 -9.51 -6.47
C ALA A 25 -3.68 -10.21 -6.18
N LYS A 26 -4.68 -10.04 -7.04
CA LYS A 26 -5.97 -10.73 -6.95
C LYS A 26 -5.85 -12.20 -7.34
N ASN A 27 -5.03 -12.47 -8.34
CA ASN A 27 -4.69 -13.82 -8.76
C ASN A 27 -3.47 -14.33 -7.99
N HIS A 28 -3.42 -15.63 -7.70
CA HIS A 28 -2.25 -16.24 -7.09
C HIS A 28 -1.03 -16.06 -7.98
N ARG A 29 -0.01 -15.39 -7.47
CA ARG A 29 1.30 -15.17 -8.09
C ARG A 29 2.37 -15.36 -7.03
N ASN A 30 3.50 -15.95 -7.43
CA ASN A 30 4.65 -16.17 -6.54
C ASN A 30 5.76 -15.15 -6.78
N TYR A 31 5.89 -14.69 -8.02
CA TYR A 31 6.99 -13.83 -8.44
C TYR A 31 6.49 -12.66 -9.30
N LEU A 32 7.27 -11.60 -9.32
CA LEU A 32 7.05 -10.49 -10.23
C LEU A 32 7.10 -10.93 -11.71
N SER A 33 7.93 -11.94 -12.01
CA SER A 33 8.05 -12.53 -13.35
C SER A 33 6.80 -13.25 -13.83
N ASP A 34 5.93 -13.68 -12.92
CA ASP A 34 4.71 -14.42 -13.24
C ASP A 34 3.57 -13.49 -13.71
N LEU A 35 3.76 -12.19 -13.56
CA LEU A 35 2.76 -11.21 -13.96
C LEU A 35 2.66 -11.13 -15.49
N THR A 36 1.45 -11.17 -15.98
CA THR A 36 1.13 -10.86 -17.38
C THR A 36 1.40 -9.38 -17.68
N ASP A 37 1.44 -8.99 -18.96
CA ASP A 37 1.66 -7.58 -19.32
C ASP A 37 0.51 -6.68 -18.87
N GLY A 38 -0.73 -7.19 -18.84
CA GLY A 38 -1.87 -6.48 -18.25
C GLY A 38 -1.67 -6.25 -16.75
N GLU A 39 -1.32 -7.31 -16.00
CA GLU A 39 -1.04 -7.19 -14.55
C GLU A 39 0.14 -6.25 -14.25
N LYS A 40 1.17 -6.22 -15.10
CA LYS A 40 2.27 -5.25 -14.95
C LYS A 40 1.80 -3.80 -15.14
N THR A 41 0.90 -3.57 -16.08
CA THR A 41 0.28 -2.24 -16.30
C THR A 41 -0.55 -1.82 -15.10
N ASP A 42 -1.37 -2.73 -14.55
CA ASP A 42 -2.18 -2.51 -13.37
C ASP A 42 -1.30 -2.30 -12.12
N LEU A 43 -0.18 -3.02 -12.02
CA LEU A 43 0.79 -2.80 -10.94
C LEU A 43 1.42 -1.41 -11.02
N ALA A 44 1.80 -0.95 -12.21
CA ALA A 44 2.34 0.39 -12.40
C ALA A 44 1.33 1.47 -12.02
N GLU A 45 0.06 1.30 -12.40
CA GLU A 45 -1.04 2.20 -12.02
C GLU A 45 -1.22 2.27 -10.50
N ILE A 46 -1.38 1.13 -9.83
CA ILE A 46 -1.63 1.11 -8.39
C ILE A 46 -0.44 1.64 -7.59
N LEU A 47 0.79 1.38 -8.01
CA LEU A 47 1.99 1.96 -7.42
C LEU A 47 2.01 3.48 -7.54
N LYS A 48 1.70 4.01 -8.72
CA LYS A 48 1.60 5.46 -8.96
C LYS A 48 0.55 6.12 -8.06
N ILE A 49 -0.62 5.47 -7.90
CA ILE A 49 -1.70 5.99 -7.05
C ILE A 49 -1.34 5.95 -5.57
N VAL A 50 -0.72 4.86 -5.09
CA VAL A 50 -0.31 4.73 -3.69
C VAL A 50 0.77 5.75 -3.33
N THR A 51 1.80 5.87 -4.16
CA THR A 51 2.91 6.82 -3.89
C THR A 51 2.46 8.27 -4.03
N GLY A 52 1.61 8.58 -5.00
CA GLY A 52 1.00 9.90 -5.13
C GLY A 52 0.08 10.25 -3.94
N ALA A 53 -0.69 9.28 -3.44
CA ALA A 53 -1.48 9.48 -2.23
C ALA A 53 -0.60 9.76 -1.01
N PHE A 54 0.56 9.09 -0.87
CA PHE A 54 1.48 9.35 0.23
C PHE A 54 1.91 10.82 0.30
N ASP A 55 2.30 11.42 -0.82
CA ASP A 55 2.74 12.81 -0.87
C ASP A 55 1.62 13.80 -0.49
N HIS A 56 0.35 13.40 -0.65
CA HIS A 56 -0.83 14.20 -0.29
C HIS A 56 -1.33 13.97 1.15
N ILE A 57 -0.74 13.04 1.92
CA ILE A 57 -1.14 12.86 3.34
C ILE A 57 -0.79 14.09 4.17
N PHE A 58 0.40 14.66 3.94
CA PHE A 58 0.90 15.82 4.70
C PHE A 58 1.33 17.00 3.82
N ASP A 59 0.93 17.03 2.56
CA ASP A 59 1.34 18.04 1.57
C ASP A 59 2.87 18.20 1.49
N ARG A 60 3.58 17.07 1.40
CA ARG A 60 5.04 17.02 1.30
C ARG A 60 5.50 15.67 0.81
N PRO A 61 6.73 15.57 0.25
CA PRO A 61 7.32 14.26 -0.04
C PRO A 61 7.28 13.34 1.19
N PHE A 62 6.66 12.17 1.02
CA PHE A 62 6.41 11.22 2.09
C PHE A 62 7.43 10.07 1.99
N PRO A 63 8.37 9.94 2.95
CA PRO A 63 9.38 8.89 2.91
C PRO A 63 8.75 7.52 3.17
N TYR A 64 9.20 6.52 2.44
CA TYR A 64 8.82 5.12 2.63
C TYR A 64 9.95 4.18 2.21
N MET A 65 9.93 2.97 2.73
CA MET A 65 10.59 1.81 2.14
C MET A 65 9.53 0.97 1.43
N MET A 66 9.84 0.48 0.24
CA MET A 66 8.99 -0.43 -0.51
C MET A 66 9.72 -1.75 -0.65
N VAL A 67 9.09 -2.84 -0.22
CA VAL A 67 9.66 -4.18 -0.24
C VAL A 67 8.74 -5.09 -1.04
N LEU A 68 9.32 -5.81 -2.02
CA LEU A 68 8.63 -6.81 -2.82
C LEU A 68 8.87 -8.18 -2.17
N HIS A 69 7.81 -8.80 -1.71
CA HIS A 69 7.83 -10.13 -1.14
C HIS A 69 7.50 -11.16 -2.22
N GLN A 70 8.48 -11.98 -2.54
CA GLN A 70 8.39 -13.05 -3.52
C GLN A 70 8.66 -14.39 -2.85
N ASN A 71 8.18 -15.49 -3.43
CA ASN A 71 8.44 -16.81 -2.92
C ASN A 71 9.95 -17.02 -2.72
N PRO A 72 10.40 -17.46 -1.54
CA PRO A 72 11.80 -17.71 -1.30
C PRO A 72 12.30 -18.87 -2.18
N VAL A 73 13.57 -18.78 -2.63
CA VAL A 73 14.15 -19.70 -3.62
C VAL A 73 15.53 -20.24 -3.23
N ASN A 74 16.03 -19.86 -2.07
CA ASN A 74 17.42 -20.13 -1.68
C ASN A 74 17.61 -21.38 -0.80
N SER A 75 16.55 -22.18 -0.59
CA SER A 75 16.61 -23.46 0.13
C SER A 75 15.57 -24.43 -0.42
N PRO A 76 15.87 -25.75 -0.48
CA PRO A 76 14.88 -26.78 -0.82
C PRO A 76 13.68 -26.83 0.14
N GLU A 77 13.83 -26.34 1.37
CA GLU A 77 12.76 -26.24 2.37
C GLU A 77 11.61 -25.34 1.90
N TYR A 78 11.85 -24.49 0.90
CA TYR A 78 10.84 -23.57 0.36
C TYR A 78 10.12 -24.09 -0.89
N ASP A 79 10.44 -25.30 -1.34
CA ASP A 79 9.77 -25.87 -2.52
C ASP A 79 8.26 -26.11 -2.27
N ASP A 80 7.90 -26.46 -1.02
CA ASP A 80 6.52 -26.73 -0.62
C ASP A 80 5.68 -25.47 -0.33
N VAL A 81 6.30 -24.27 -0.29
CA VAL A 81 5.57 -23.05 0.07
C VAL A 81 4.94 -22.32 -1.13
N LYS A 82 5.22 -22.78 -2.35
CA LYS A 82 4.72 -22.14 -3.59
C LYS A 82 3.22 -22.01 -3.64
N ASP A 83 2.48 -22.99 -3.12
CA ASP A 83 1.02 -23.00 -3.16
C ASP A 83 0.39 -22.11 -2.07
N SER A 84 1.16 -21.76 -1.05
CA SER A 84 0.71 -20.94 0.09
C SER A 84 1.28 -19.52 0.06
N PHE A 85 2.42 -19.30 -0.59
CA PHE A 85 3.01 -17.97 -0.71
C PHE A 85 2.29 -17.14 -1.76
N HIS A 86 2.07 -15.87 -1.44
CA HIS A 86 1.39 -14.94 -2.33
C HIS A 86 2.21 -13.68 -2.53
N PHE A 87 2.54 -13.34 -3.79
CA PHE A 87 3.28 -12.13 -4.12
C PHE A 87 2.56 -10.88 -3.61
N HIS A 88 3.27 -10.07 -2.85
CA HIS A 88 2.78 -8.80 -2.33
C HIS A 88 3.90 -7.78 -2.18
N ILE A 89 3.51 -6.52 -2.07
CA ILE A 89 4.40 -5.40 -1.83
C ILE A 89 3.97 -4.74 -0.52
N GLU A 90 4.94 -4.43 0.33
CA GLU A 90 4.71 -3.74 1.59
C GLU A 90 5.41 -2.38 1.61
N PHE A 91 4.71 -1.37 2.12
CA PHE A 91 5.26 -0.06 2.36
C PHE A 91 5.45 0.17 3.85
N TYR A 92 6.69 0.45 4.24
CA TYR A 92 7.06 0.79 5.60
C TYR A 92 7.33 2.28 5.70
N THR A 93 6.47 2.98 6.42
CA THR A 93 6.43 4.43 6.46
C THR A 93 6.90 4.94 7.83
N PRO A 94 7.95 5.78 7.91
CA PRO A 94 8.50 6.25 9.18
C PRO A 94 7.70 7.38 9.81
N LEU A 95 6.79 8.05 9.09
CA LEU A 95 6.06 9.21 9.63
C LEU A 95 4.83 8.80 10.43
N ARG A 96 4.69 9.36 11.64
CA ARG A 96 3.49 9.30 12.50
C ARG A 96 2.59 10.52 12.34
N GLY A 97 3.12 11.61 11.78
CA GLY A 97 2.50 12.90 11.52
C GLY A 97 3.41 13.74 10.66
N LYS A 98 2.97 14.95 10.25
CA LYS A 98 3.66 15.81 9.26
C LYS A 98 5.17 15.99 9.53
N ASN A 99 5.57 16.12 10.78
CA ASN A 99 6.97 16.32 11.20
C ASN A 99 7.39 15.35 12.32
N LEU A 100 6.70 14.25 12.47
CA LEU A 100 6.93 13.29 13.54
C LEU A 100 7.33 11.93 12.96
N ILE A 101 8.59 11.59 13.15
CA ILE A 101 9.15 10.30 12.72
C ILE A 101 8.88 9.23 13.80
N LYS A 102 8.55 8.02 13.37
CA LYS A 102 8.51 6.83 14.22
C LYS A 102 9.95 6.32 14.40
N TYR A 103 10.42 6.30 15.64
CA TYR A 103 11.65 5.63 16.03
C TYR A 103 11.32 4.28 16.68
N TYR A 104 12.15 3.28 16.42
CA TYR A 104 12.15 2.06 17.22
C TYR A 104 12.68 2.36 18.63
N ALA A 105 11.85 2.13 19.63
CA ALA A 105 12.17 2.41 21.03
C ALA A 105 11.34 1.55 21.97
N SER A 106 11.70 1.51 23.26
CA SER A 106 10.92 0.82 24.31
C SER A 106 10.64 -0.66 23.95
N SER A 107 9.38 -1.05 23.82
CA SER A 107 8.97 -2.42 23.50
C SER A 107 9.55 -2.95 22.20
N GLU A 108 9.68 -2.11 21.20
CA GLU A 108 10.23 -2.48 19.88
C GLU A 108 11.73 -2.81 19.98
N SER A 109 12.51 -1.99 20.71
CA SER A 109 13.96 -2.20 20.89
C SER A 109 14.27 -3.22 21.98
N GLY A 110 13.47 -3.27 23.05
CA GLY A 110 13.75 -4.10 24.22
C GLY A 110 13.13 -5.49 24.17
N ALA A 111 12.04 -5.67 23.44
CA ALA A 111 11.27 -6.92 23.41
C ALA A 111 10.87 -7.37 22.01
N TRP A 112 11.32 -6.72 20.95
CA TRP A 112 10.96 -7.00 19.55
C TRP A 112 9.44 -7.02 19.33
N ALA A 113 8.71 -6.24 20.13
CA ALA A 113 7.27 -6.12 20.06
C ALA A 113 6.89 -4.84 19.32
N ALA A 114 6.39 -4.99 18.11
CA ALA A 114 5.95 -3.87 17.30
C ALA A 114 4.82 -3.09 17.98
N ALA A 115 4.82 -1.77 17.83
CA ALA A 115 3.80 -0.89 18.37
C ALA A 115 3.35 0.12 17.32
N ASN A 116 2.18 -0.10 16.72
CA ASN A 116 1.54 0.93 15.92
C ASN A 116 0.77 1.89 16.82
N VAL A 117 1.19 3.14 16.85
CA VAL A 117 0.60 4.19 17.70
C VAL A 117 -0.57 4.93 17.05
N ALA A 118 -0.93 4.57 15.83
CA ALA A 118 -2.01 5.16 15.07
C ALA A 118 -3.17 4.16 14.93
N ALA A 119 -4.40 4.61 15.16
CA ALA A 119 -5.58 3.81 14.82
C ALA A 119 -5.61 3.56 13.30
N VAL A 120 -5.71 2.30 12.90
CA VAL A 120 -5.66 1.87 11.49
C VAL A 120 -6.80 2.49 10.69
N GLU A 121 -7.99 2.57 11.28
CA GLU A 121 -9.17 3.19 10.66
C GLU A 121 -8.92 4.67 10.32
N ARG A 122 -8.24 5.40 11.21
CA ARG A 122 -7.89 6.79 10.98
C ARG A 122 -6.89 6.93 9.85
N THR A 123 -5.79 6.17 9.89
CA THR A 123 -4.77 6.25 8.82
C THR A 123 -5.32 5.79 7.47
N ALA A 124 -6.19 4.78 7.45
CA ALA A 124 -6.87 4.35 6.24
C ALA A 124 -7.81 5.43 5.67
N ALA A 125 -8.55 6.15 6.52
CA ALA A 125 -9.40 7.25 6.10
C ALA A 125 -8.58 8.43 5.57
N GLU A 126 -7.48 8.78 6.25
CA GLU A 126 -6.55 9.84 5.82
C GLU A 126 -5.91 9.50 4.47
N THR A 127 -5.46 8.26 4.28
CA THR A 127 -4.87 7.81 3.01
C THR A 127 -5.88 7.79 1.88
N ARG A 128 -7.15 7.42 2.13
CA ARG A 128 -8.21 7.51 1.11
C ARG A 128 -8.46 8.96 0.69
N ARG A 129 -8.51 9.91 1.62
CA ARG A 129 -8.65 11.35 1.29
C ARG A 129 -7.46 11.86 0.50
N ALA A 130 -6.25 11.50 0.90
CA ALA A 130 -5.02 11.86 0.21
C ALA A 130 -5.00 11.31 -1.23
N LYS A 131 -5.47 10.08 -1.45
CA LYS A 131 -5.65 9.51 -2.79
C LYS A 131 -6.62 10.34 -3.63
N LEU A 132 -7.74 10.77 -3.08
CA LEU A 132 -8.69 11.62 -3.81
C LEU A 132 -8.07 12.96 -4.17
N ALA A 133 -7.30 13.57 -3.28
CA ALA A 133 -6.57 14.81 -3.56
C ALA A 133 -5.54 14.59 -4.69
N TYR A 134 -4.74 13.53 -4.62
CA TYR A 134 -3.80 13.17 -5.70
C TYR A 134 -4.50 13.01 -7.05
N LEU A 135 -5.62 12.28 -7.10
CA LEU A 135 -6.37 12.08 -8.34
C LEU A 135 -6.96 13.37 -8.91
N ALA A 136 -7.34 14.31 -8.03
CA ALA A 136 -7.80 15.63 -8.45
C ALA A 136 -6.67 16.49 -9.04
N ASP A 137 -5.47 16.39 -8.49
CA ASP A 137 -4.27 17.12 -8.93
C ASP A 137 -3.52 16.44 -10.07
N CYS A 138 -3.84 15.17 -10.37
CA CYS A 138 -3.22 14.42 -11.43
C CYS A 138 -3.46 15.09 -12.78
N GLY A 139 -2.38 15.45 -13.49
CA GLY A 139 -2.46 16.16 -14.77
C GLY A 139 -2.97 15.33 -15.96
N ASP A 140 -3.29 14.04 -15.78
CA ASP A 140 -3.93 13.20 -16.79
C ASP A 140 -5.45 13.28 -16.69
N PRO A 141 -6.13 14.01 -17.62
CA PRO A 141 -7.58 14.20 -17.54
C PRO A 141 -8.40 12.91 -17.60
N ALA A 142 -7.92 11.90 -18.32
CA ALA A 142 -8.61 10.61 -18.43
C ALA A 142 -8.49 9.81 -17.12
N LEU A 143 -7.26 9.71 -16.59
CA LEU A 143 -6.99 9.02 -15.33
C LEU A 143 -7.68 9.73 -14.15
N SER A 144 -7.65 11.08 -14.11
CA SER A 144 -8.18 11.82 -12.96
C SER A 144 -9.70 11.87 -12.90
N ARG A 145 -10.39 12.11 -14.01
CA ARG A 145 -11.85 12.32 -14.01
C ARG A 145 -12.63 11.03 -13.78
N ASP A 146 -12.31 9.98 -14.50
CA ASP A 146 -13.06 8.73 -14.40
C ASP A 146 -12.73 7.97 -13.12
N LEU A 147 -11.45 7.93 -12.73
CA LEU A 147 -11.05 7.35 -11.44
C LEU A 147 -11.59 8.15 -10.28
N LEU A 148 -11.49 9.48 -10.28
CA LEU A 148 -12.02 10.31 -9.22
C LEU A 148 -13.54 10.12 -9.06
N LYS A 149 -14.28 10.07 -10.17
CA LYS A 149 -15.72 9.80 -10.15
C LYS A 149 -16.05 8.42 -9.58
N LYS A 150 -15.34 7.38 -10.02
CA LYS A 150 -15.48 6.01 -9.52
C LYS A 150 -15.22 5.95 -8.01
N GLU A 151 -14.14 6.56 -7.55
CA GLU A 151 -13.74 6.56 -6.16
C GLU A 151 -14.66 7.38 -5.25
N LEU A 152 -15.14 8.53 -5.72
CA LEU A 152 -16.16 9.30 -5.00
C LEU A 152 -17.46 8.51 -4.84
N LEU A 153 -17.93 7.83 -5.90
CA LEU A 153 -19.11 6.98 -5.82
C LEU A 153 -18.91 5.81 -4.84
N ALA A 154 -17.71 5.21 -4.80
CA ALA A 154 -17.39 4.15 -3.86
C ALA A 154 -17.33 4.63 -2.39
N GLU A 155 -16.85 5.85 -2.14
CA GLU A 155 -16.87 6.43 -0.78
C GLU A 155 -18.31 6.76 -0.32
N PHE A 156 -19.15 7.28 -1.21
CA PHE A 156 -20.58 7.49 -0.88
C PHE A 156 -21.34 6.20 -0.57
N ALA A 157 -20.98 5.09 -1.22
CA ALA A 157 -21.60 3.80 -0.96
C ALA A 157 -21.17 3.16 0.37
N ARG A 158 -20.09 3.64 1.00
CA ARG A 158 -19.56 3.16 2.29
C ARG A 158 -20.00 4.03 3.48
N ALA A 159 -20.56 5.19 3.22
CA ALA A 159 -21.05 6.12 4.24
C ALA A 159 -22.49 5.78 4.67
#